data_681be36b74686495368bd816a061b72b
#
_entry.id   681be36b74686495368bd816a061b72b
#
_cell.length_a   1.000
_cell.length_b   1.000
_cell.length_c   1.000
_cell.angle_alpha   90.00
_cell.angle_beta   90.00
_cell.angle_gamma   90.00
#
_symmetry.space_group_name_H-M   'P 1'
#
loop_
_entity.id
_entity.type
_entity.pdbx_description
1 polymer ?
#
loop_
_entity_poly.entity_id
_entity_poly.type
_entity_poly.pdbx_seq_one_letter_code
_entity_poly.pdbx_strand_id
1 'polypeptide(L)'
;MASVTEQLIMRIALIDAVTRPLDGINSQLNRVKETAQSGFANIAGGGAAMLAGTMAIQNALGPALEMDAALAEVASLDVHEKTLKQLSDTALMFSVKYGESASAFVSASYDIQSAIAGLEGNELPSFARASGVLAKATKADTATITNYMGTMYGIFEQQAKKMGKANWVEDVAGKTAQAVQMFKTTGQGMTDAFKGIGANATAAGISMDEQFAVLGHLQATMGGGEAGTKFKSFLAGVGSAQKALGLKFTDSAGNMLPVLDILDKLKARYGDTLTVAGSDELKKAFGS
;
A
#
# COMPACT_ATOMS: atom_id res chain seq x y z
N MET A 1 -30.13 -3.93 2.26
CA MET A 1 -29.56 -4.52 1.01
C MET A 1 -28.83 -3.42 0.29
N ALA A 2 -27.50 -3.43 0.30
CA ALA A 2 -26.73 -2.63 -0.65
C ALA A 2 -26.99 -3.25 -2.03
N SER A 3 -27.60 -2.50 -2.93
CA SER A 3 -27.95 -3.00 -4.26
C SER A 3 -26.65 -3.27 -5.06
N VAL A 4 -26.72 -4.13 -6.08
CA VAL A 4 -25.61 -4.34 -7.04
C VAL A 4 -25.09 -3.00 -7.57
N THR A 5 -25.95 -2.00 -7.65
CA THR A 5 -25.67 -0.62 -8.02
C THR A 5 -24.80 0.09 -6.97
N GLU A 6 -25.01 -0.12 -5.68
CA GLU A 6 -24.18 0.46 -4.60
C GLU A 6 -22.81 -0.21 -4.52
N GLN A 7 -22.73 -1.52 -4.80
CA GLN A 7 -21.47 -2.26 -4.90
C GLN A 7 -20.66 -1.83 -6.15
N LEU A 8 -21.35 -1.57 -7.26
CA LEU A 8 -20.73 -1.05 -8.49
C LEU A 8 -20.28 0.40 -8.30
N ILE A 9 -21.08 1.24 -7.63
CA ILE A 9 -20.74 2.61 -7.26
C ILE A 9 -19.54 2.61 -6.30
N MET A 10 -19.49 1.67 -5.34
CA MET A 10 -18.36 1.52 -4.43
C MET A 10 -17.09 1.10 -5.18
N ARG A 11 -17.18 0.18 -6.18
CA ARG A 11 -16.06 -0.19 -7.06
C ARG A 11 -15.59 0.99 -7.93
N ILE A 12 -16.51 1.73 -8.52
CA ILE A 12 -16.21 2.90 -9.37
C ILE A 12 -15.66 4.05 -8.51
N ALA A 13 -16.21 4.31 -7.33
CA ALA A 13 -15.70 5.31 -6.39
C ALA A 13 -14.30 4.95 -5.88
N LEU A 14 -13.97 3.66 -5.73
CA LEU A 14 -12.62 3.18 -5.40
C LEU A 14 -11.62 3.52 -6.52
N ILE A 15 -12.01 3.38 -7.76
CA ILE A 15 -11.18 3.67 -8.95
C ILE A 15 -11.05 5.19 -9.17
N ASP A 16 -12.15 5.93 -9.14
CA ASP A 16 -12.17 7.37 -9.43
C ASP A 16 -11.57 8.25 -8.32
N ALA A 17 -11.70 7.84 -7.05
CA ALA A 17 -11.11 8.59 -5.94
C ALA A 17 -9.59 8.44 -5.84
N VAL A 18 -9.01 7.46 -6.53
CA VAL A 18 -7.57 7.20 -6.56
C VAL A 18 -6.88 7.94 -7.71
N THR A 19 -7.48 7.99 -8.90
CA THR A 19 -6.87 8.60 -10.08
C THR A 19 -6.86 10.13 -10.00
N ARG A 20 -7.93 10.77 -9.54
CA ARG A 20 -8.03 12.24 -9.46
C ARG A 20 -7.05 12.92 -8.48
N PRO A 21 -6.82 12.41 -7.25
CA PRO A 21 -5.79 12.98 -6.38
C PRO A 21 -4.37 12.83 -6.92
N LEU A 22 -4.07 11.73 -7.65
CA LEU A 22 -2.75 11.48 -8.23
C LEU A 22 -2.44 12.41 -9.41
N ASP A 23 -3.42 12.76 -10.24
CA ASP A 23 -3.27 13.75 -11.30
C ASP A 23 -3.03 15.16 -10.72
N GLY A 24 -3.71 15.50 -9.64
CA GLY A 24 -3.48 16.73 -8.88
C GLY A 24 -2.09 16.80 -8.24
N ILE A 25 -1.60 15.69 -7.75
CA ILE A 25 -0.25 15.56 -7.17
C ILE A 25 0.82 15.68 -8.26
N ASN A 26 0.65 15.03 -9.41
CA ASN A 26 1.59 15.13 -10.53
C ASN A 26 1.68 16.56 -11.11
N SER A 27 0.57 17.28 -11.20
CA SER A 27 0.57 18.67 -11.67
C SER A 27 1.24 19.63 -10.68
N GLN A 28 1.08 19.39 -9.37
CA GLN A 28 1.76 20.17 -8.33
C GLN A 28 3.27 19.81 -8.25
N LEU A 29 3.65 18.55 -8.46
CA LEU A 29 5.05 18.11 -8.52
C LEU A 29 5.82 18.78 -9.66
N ASN A 30 5.22 18.97 -10.83
CA ASN A 30 5.84 19.67 -11.94
C ASN A 30 6.09 21.16 -11.62
N ARG A 31 5.19 21.83 -10.90
CA ARG A 31 5.38 23.24 -10.43
C ARG A 31 6.49 23.35 -9.38
N VAL A 32 6.59 22.39 -8.46
CA VAL A 32 7.64 22.37 -7.43
C VAL A 32 9.02 22.12 -8.05
N LYS A 33 9.11 21.29 -9.09
CA LYS A 33 10.35 21.04 -9.84
C LYS A 33 10.94 22.33 -10.43
N GLU A 34 10.13 23.18 -11.04
CA GLU A 34 10.54 24.46 -11.61
C GLU A 34 10.98 25.46 -10.51
N THR A 35 10.27 25.49 -9.38
CA THR A 35 10.58 26.39 -8.25
C THR A 35 11.83 25.95 -7.47
N ALA A 36 12.04 24.64 -7.28
CA ALA A 36 13.22 24.12 -6.59
C ALA A 36 14.51 24.28 -7.41
N GLN A 37 14.46 24.09 -8.73
CA GLN A 37 15.61 24.31 -9.60
C GLN A 37 16.05 25.77 -9.63
N SER A 38 15.12 26.72 -9.62
CA SER A 38 15.45 28.16 -9.56
C SER A 38 15.94 28.60 -8.18
N GLY A 39 15.42 28.00 -7.09
CA GLY A 39 15.88 28.26 -5.72
C GLY A 39 17.32 27.79 -5.49
N PHE A 40 17.67 26.61 -5.96
CA PHE A 40 19.04 26.08 -5.85
C PHE A 40 20.05 26.84 -6.74
N ALA A 41 19.65 27.26 -7.94
CA ALA A 41 20.51 28.09 -8.81
C ALA A 41 20.82 29.45 -8.16
N ASN A 42 19.89 30.04 -7.42
CA ASN A 42 20.11 31.30 -6.70
C ASN A 42 20.98 31.13 -5.44
N ILE A 43 20.97 29.98 -4.77
CA ILE A 43 21.86 29.67 -3.65
C ILE A 43 23.28 29.39 -4.15
N ALA A 44 23.44 28.69 -5.27
CA ALA A 44 24.73 28.40 -5.88
C ALA A 44 25.37 29.61 -6.55
N GLY A 45 24.58 30.63 -6.96
CA GLY A 45 25.05 31.86 -7.60
C GLY A 45 25.38 33.03 -6.65
N GLY A 46 25.04 32.94 -5.37
CA GLY A 46 25.22 34.01 -4.36
C GLY A 46 26.60 33.99 -3.74
N GLY A 47 27.62 34.40 -4.48
CA GLY A 47 28.94 34.72 -3.94
C GLY A 47 28.88 35.92 -3.03
N ALA A 48 29.57 35.83 -1.89
CA ALA A 48 29.99 36.87 -0.95
C ALA A 48 29.16 37.06 0.31
N ALA A 49 29.39 36.19 1.31
CA ALA A 49 29.50 36.59 2.72
C ALA A 49 30.32 35.54 3.47
N MET A 50 31.59 35.39 3.14
CA MET A 50 32.54 34.76 4.05
C MET A 50 32.81 35.74 5.19
N LEU A 51 32.42 35.38 6.41
CA LEU A 51 33.08 35.70 7.68
C LEU A 51 32.21 35.55 8.94
N ALA A 52 31.05 34.85 8.89
CA ALA A 52 30.36 34.41 10.11
C ALA A 52 30.13 32.89 10.09
N GLY A 53 31.05 32.12 9.59
CA GLY A 53 30.78 31.00 8.74
C GLY A 53 31.08 29.60 9.25
N THR A 54 31.92 29.31 10.22
CA THR A 54 32.23 27.90 10.51
C THR A 54 31.05 27.12 11.12
N MET A 55 30.24 27.73 11.96
CA MET A 55 29.02 27.08 12.49
C MET A 55 27.87 27.06 11.47
N ALA A 56 27.73 28.12 10.65
CA ALA A 56 26.70 28.20 9.61
C ALA A 56 27.01 27.20 8.45
N ILE A 57 28.28 26.99 8.12
CA ILE A 57 28.71 26.03 7.11
C ILE A 57 28.49 24.59 7.60
N GLN A 58 28.76 24.26 8.85
CA GLN A 58 28.48 22.93 9.40
C GLN A 58 26.99 22.62 9.43
N ASN A 59 26.15 23.58 9.80
CA ASN A 59 24.70 23.40 9.80
C ASN A 59 24.10 23.37 8.39
N ALA A 60 24.75 24.00 7.41
CA ALA A 60 24.32 23.94 6.02
C ALA A 60 24.81 22.69 5.28
N LEU A 61 25.97 22.16 5.67
CA LEU A 61 26.55 20.94 5.06
C LEU A 61 26.01 19.64 5.71
N GLY A 62 25.57 19.68 6.96
CA GLY A 62 25.04 18.52 7.65
C GLY A 62 23.99 17.75 6.86
N PRO A 63 22.89 18.38 6.43
CA PRO A 63 21.86 17.72 5.62
C PRO A 63 22.37 17.19 4.28
N ALA A 64 23.36 17.84 3.66
CA ALA A 64 23.95 17.37 2.41
C ALA A 64 24.79 16.10 2.63
N LEU A 65 25.61 16.07 3.70
CA LEU A 65 26.39 14.90 4.06
C LEU A 65 25.51 13.71 4.48
N GLU A 66 24.41 13.97 5.22
CA GLU A 66 23.42 12.94 5.53
C GLU A 66 22.76 12.38 4.28
N MET A 67 22.45 13.23 3.31
CA MET A 67 21.86 12.83 2.04
C MET A 67 22.84 11.96 1.22
N ASP A 68 24.12 12.38 1.14
CA ASP A 68 25.15 11.61 0.45
C ASP A 68 25.38 10.26 1.13
N ALA A 69 25.40 10.20 2.46
CA ALA A 69 25.53 8.95 3.20
C ALA A 69 24.34 8.02 2.92
N ALA A 70 23.12 8.52 2.95
CA ALA A 70 21.91 7.74 2.65
C ALA A 70 21.91 7.23 1.20
N LEU A 71 22.35 8.04 0.24
CA LEU A 71 22.48 7.62 -1.17
C LEU A 71 23.56 6.54 -1.34
N ALA A 72 24.67 6.64 -0.59
CA ALA A 72 25.72 5.63 -0.60
C ALA A 72 25.24 4.29 -0.04
N GLU A 73 24.38 4.30 1.00
CA GLU A 73 23.74 3.09 1.51
C GLU A 73 22.88 2.42 0.43
N VAL A 74 22.02 3.19 -0.24
CA VAL A 74 21.18 2.66 -1.34
C VAL A 74 22.03 2.19 -2.52
N ALA A 75 23.12 2.89 -2.85
CA ALA A 75 24.06 2.50 -3.90
C ALA A 75 24.74 1.15 -3.62
N SER A 76 24.94 0.80 -2.33
CA SER A 76 25.53 -0.49 -1.94
C SER A 76 24.67 -1.70 -2.34
N LEU A 77 23.39 -1.49 -2.69
CA LEU A 77 22.46 -2.49 -3.20
C LEU A 77 22.44 -2.60 -4.74
N ASP A 78 23.53 -2.22 -5.39
CA ASP A 78 23.70 -2.25 -6.86
C ASP A 78 22.67 -1.41 -7.61
N VAL A 79 22.25 -0.28 -7.00
CA VAL A 79 21.32 0.66 -7.62
C VAL A 79 22.08 1.57 -8.60
N HIS A 80 21.63 1.61 -9.84
CA HIS A 80 22.27 2.38 -10.90
C HIS A 80 22.27 3.88 -10.60
N GLU A 81 23.37 4.59 -10.96
CA GLU A 81 23.57 6.03 -10.69
C GLU A 81 22.40 6.91 -11.16
N LYS A 82 21.82 6.62 -12.33
CA LYS A 82 20.64 7.33 -12.83
C LYS A 82 19.43 7.20 -11.89
N THR A 83 19.21 6.03 -11.31
CA THR A 83 18.14 5.78 -10.35
C THR A 83 18.40 6.51 -9.03
N LEU A 84 19.67 6.52 -8.55
CA LEU A 84 20.06 7.28 -7.36
C LEU A 84 19.82 8.79 -7.54
N LYS A 85 20.12 9.33 -8.71
CA LYS A 85 19.82 10.73 -9.02
C LYS A 85 18.31 11.01 -9.00
N GLN A 86 17.51 10.14 -9.63
CA GLN A 86 16.05 10.27 -9.61
C GLN A 86 15.48 10.14 -8.19
N LEU A 87 16.07 9.27 -7.37
CA LEU A 87 15.68 9.11 -5.97
C LEU A 87 16.01 10.39 -5.17
N SER A 88 17.20 10.97 -5.36
CA SER A 88 17.61 12.23 -4.75
C SER A 88 16.64 13.37 -5.13
N ASP A 89 16.37 13.54 -6.41
CA ASP A 89 15.40 14.55 -6.89
C ASP A 89 14.02 14.35 -6.27
N THR A 90 13.57 13.10 -6.18
CA THR A 90 12.26 12.74 -5.57
C THR A 90 12.25 13.06 -4.07
N ALA A 91 13.33 12.75 -3.36
CA ALA A 91 13.47 13.01 -1.93
C ALA A 91 13.43 14.51 -1.61
N LEU A 92 14.13 15.33 -2.41
CA LEU A 92 14.10 16.78 -2.26
C LEU A 92 12.70 17.36 -2.51
N MET A 93 12.03 16.91 -3.57
CA MET A 93 10.66 17.33 -3.86
C MET A 93 9.69 16.91 -2.74
N PHE A 94 9.85 15.70 -2.22
CA PHE A 94 9.04 15.20 -1.10
C PHE A 94 9.27 16.02 0.16
N SER A 95 10.53 16.32 0.49
CA SER A 95 10.91 17.16 1.62
C SER A 95 10.27 18.55 1.55
N VAL A 96 10.39 19.22 0.42
CA VAL A 96 9.78 20.55 0.21
C VAL A 96 8.25 20.52 0.36
N LYS A 97 7.62 19.47 -0.16
CA LYS A 97 6.15 19.37 -0.17
C LYS A 97 5.56 18.98 1.18
N TYR A 98 6.23 18.11 1.92
CA TYR A 98 5.67 17.48 3.13
C TYR A 98 6.40 17.87 4.42
N GLY A 99 7.48 18.66 4.34
CA GLY A 99 8.27 19.08 5.50
C GLY A 99 9.08 17.95 6.16
N GLU A 100 9.39 16.89 5.41
CA GLU A 100 10.13 15.72 5.91
C GLU A 100 11.61 15.77 5.53
N SER A 101 12.44 14.99 6.24
CA SER A 101 13.86 14.88 5.90
C SER A 101 14.05 14.14 4.56
N ALA A 102 14.79 14.77 3.63
CA ALA A 102 15.16 14.14 2.37
C ALA A 102 16.10 12.94 2.60
N SER A 103 17.04 13.03 3.54
CA SER A 103 17.93 11.93 3.90
C SER A 103 17.18 10.73 4.47
N ALA A 104 16.21 10.98 5.38
CA ALA A 104 15.36 9.91 5.91
C ALA A 104 14.49 9.24 4.83
N PHE A 105 14.02 10.01 3.83
CA PHE A 105 13.30 9.47 2.69
C PHE A 105 14.17 8.52 1.86
N VAL A 106 15.43 8.90 1.61
CA VAL A 106 16.41 8.06 0.89
C VAL A 106 16.76 6.82 1.70
N SER A 107 17.00 6.95 3.01
CA SER A 107 17.28 5.80 3.87
C SER A 107 16.12 4.79 3.88
N ALA A 108 14.86 5.25 3.90
CA ALA A 108 13.71 4.35 3.77
C ALA A 108 13.68 3.61 2.43
N SER A 109 14.30 4.14 1.39
CA SER A 109 14.40 3.49 0.08
C SER A 109 15.37 2.30 0.07
N TYR A 110 16.34 2.25 1.01
CA TYR A 110 17.18 1.09 1.22
C TYR A 110 16.34 -0.15 1.60
N ASP A 111 15.39 0.01 2.52
CA ASP A 111 14.51 -1.08 2.94
C ASP A 111 13.63 -1.58 1.77
N ILE A 112 13.16 -0.65 0.92
CA ILE A 112 12.37 -0.99 -0.27
C ILE A 112 13.23 -1.79 -1.25
N GLN A 113 14.42 -1.31 -1.58
CA GLN A 113 15.31 -1.99 -2.51
C GLN A 113 15.76 -3.36 -2.01
N SER A 114 16.00 -3.48 -0.70
CA SER A 114 16.36 -4.75 -0.05
C SER A 114 15.20 -5.76 -0.08
N ALA A 115 13.95 -5.28 0.09
CA ALA A 115 12.77 -6.13 0.12
C ALA A 115 12.29 -6.53 -1.29
N ILE A 116 12.56 -5.71 -2.30
CA ILE A 116 12.05 -5.89 -3.67
C ILE A 116 13.23 -5.88 -4.64
N ALA A 117 13.72 -7.07 -4.97
CA ALA A 117 14.82 -7.21 -5.91
C ALA A 117 14.44 -6.73 -7.33
N GLY A 118 15.42 -6.14 -8.03
CA GLY A 118 15.29 -5.78 -9.44
C GLY A 118 14.31 -4.62 -9.68
N LEU A 119 14.31 -3.61 -8.83
CA LEU A 119 13.69 -2.32 -9.12
C LEU A 119 14.61 -1.52 -10.04
N GLU A 120 14.10 -1.13 -11.22
CA GLU A 120 14.86 -0.47 -12.27
C GLU A 120 14.30 0.93 -12.60
N GLY A 121 15.14 1.79 -13.14
CA GLY A 121 14.75 3.11 -13.64
C GLY A 121 14.06 3.96 -12.57
N ASN A 122 12.78 4.30 -12.81
CA ASN A 122 11.98 5.11 -11.89
C ASN A 122 11.21 4.28 -10.85
N GLU A 123 11.36 2.95 -10.82
CA GLU A 123 10.56 2.09 -9.94
C GLU A 123 10.87 2.36 -8.47
N LEU A 124 12.16 2.37 -8.07
CA LEU A 124 12.55 2.66 -6.68
C LEU A 124 12.07 4.06 -6.21
N PRO A 125 12.29 5.15 -6.96
CA PRO A 125 11.72 6.46 -6.62
C PRO A 125 10.19 6.46 -6.51
N SER A 126 9.48 5.68 -7.35
CA SER A 126 8.02 5.57 -7.30
C SER A 126 7.56 4.85 -6.05
N PHE A 127 8.21 3.73 -5.67
CA PHE A 127 7.93 3.03 -4.42
C PHE A 127 8.19 3.91 -3.20
N ALA A 128 9.32 4.58 -3.15
CA ALA A 128 9.66 5.49 -2.06
C ALA A 128 8.63 6.62 -1.93
N ARG A 129 8.25 7.24 -3.04
CA ARG A 129 7.25 8.31 -3.07
C ARG A 129 5.87 7.81 -2.64
N ALA A 130 5.41 6.70 -3.19
CA ALA A 130 4.10 6.12 -2.86
C ALA A 130 4.04 5.73 -1.38
N SER A 131 5.11 5.12 -0.84
CA SER A 131 5.23 4.78 0.58
C SER A 131 5.20 6.00 1.48
N GLY A 132 5.99 7.03 1.16
CA GLY A 132 6.02 8.28 1.92
C GLY A 132 4.67 9.01 1.92
N VAL A 133 4.01 9.11 0.76
CA VAL A 133 2.67 9.70 0.64
C VAL A 133 1.65 8.91 1.44
N LEU A 134 1.68 7.58 1.34
CA LEU A 134 0.76 6.71 2.09
C LEU A 134 0.98 6.81 3.60
N ALA A 135 2.23 6.86 4.06
CA ALA A 135 2.56 7.07 5.48
C ALA A 135 1.91 8.35 6.01
N LYS A 136 2.01 9.44 5.26
CA LYS A 136 1.34 10.71 5.60
C LYS A 136 -0.18 10.61 5.58
N ALA A 137 -0.75 10.02 4.53
CA ALA A 137 -2.20 9.89 4.37
C ALA A 137 -2.84 9.04 5.47
N THR A 138 -2.12 8.05 5.99
CA THR A 138 -2.62 7.10 6.99
C THR A 138 -2.12 7.37 8.41
N LYS A 139 -1.27 8.40 8.58
CA LYS A 139 -0.59 8.73 9.85
C LYS A 139 0.19 7.55 10.44
N ALA A 140 0.67 6.66 9.58
CA ALA A 140 1.57 5.57 9.96
C ALA A 140 3.03 6.04 9.86
N ASP A 141 3.93 5.35 10.56
CA ASP A 141 5.36 5.58 10.37
C ASP A 141 5.85 5.03 9.01
N THR A 142 6.92 5.63 8.50
CA THR A 142 7.46 5.29 7.18
C THR A 142 7.93 3.84 7.12
N ALA A 143 8.57 3.31 8.18
CA ALA A 143 9.06 1.94 8.20
C ALA A 143 7.91 0.92 8.13
N THR A 144 6.79 1.18 8.84
CA THR A 144 5.57 0.37 8.73
C THR A 144 5.08 0.30 7.29
N ILE A 145 4.98 1.45 6.61
CA ILE A 145 4.47 1.49 5.24
C ILE A 145 5.47 0.90 4.23
N THR A 146 6.76 1.09 4.42
CA THR A 146 7.79 0.47 3.59
C THR A 146 7.71 -1.07 3.67
N ASN A 147 7.64 -1.61 4.89
CA ASN A 147 7.43 -3.05 5.11
C ASN A 147 6.11 -3.55 4.52
N TYR A 148 5.05 -2.75 4.61
CA TYR A 148 3.76 -3.04 3.99
C TYR A 148 3.88 -3.17 2.47
N MET A 149 4.56 -2.22 1.81
CA MET A 149 4.74 -2.25 0.36
C MET A 149 5.54 -3.47 -0.09
N GLY A 150 6.57 -3.88 0.66
CA GLY A 150 7.30 -5.12 0.42
C GLY A 150 6.39 -6.35 0.55
N THR A 151 5.56 -6.39 1.60
CA THR A 151 4.57 -7.47 1.81
C THR A 151 3.56 -7.53 0.65
N MET A 152 3.00 -6.40 0.26
CA MET A 152 2.06 -6.30 -0.85
C MET A 152 2.68 -6.73 -2.17
N TYR A 153 3.94 -6.33 -2.42
CA TYR A 153 4.65 -6.77 -3.62
C TYR A 153 4.83 -8.29 -3.63
N GLY A 154 5.24 -8.89 -2.53
CA GLY A 154 5.37 -10.34 -2.42
C GLY A 154 4.04 -11.09 -2.64
N ILE A 155 2.91 -10.54 -2.18
CA ILE A 155 1.57 -11.13 -2.38
C ILE A 155 1.08 -10.96 -3.83
N PHE A 156 1.34 -9.82 -4.46
CA PHE A 156 0.77 -9.44 -5.75
C PHE A 156 1.81 -9.25 -6.87
N GLU A 157 2.96 -9.91 -6.77
CA GLU A 157 4.08 -9.76 -7.71
C GLU A 157 3.67 -9.91 -9.17
N GLN A 158 2.83 -10.91 -9.48
CA GLN A 158 2.37 -11.15 -10.85
C GLN A 158 1.52 -10.00 -11.39
N GLN A 159 0.72 -9.37 -10.54
CA GLN A 159 -0.07 -8.20 -10.92
C GLN A 159 0.86 -6.98 -11.11
N ALA A 160 1.83 -6.80 -10.23
CA ALA A 160 2.83 -5.73 -10.34
C ALA A 160 3.63 -5.82 -11.64
N LYS A 161 4.05 -7.03 -12.04
CA LYS A 161 4.74 -7.27 -13.32
C LYS A 161 3.87 -6.96 -14.54
N LYS A 162 2.58 -7.29 -14.49
CA LYS A 162 1.64 -7.01 -15.60
C LYS A 162 1.31 -5.53 -15.75
N MET A 163 1.14 -4.83 -14.65
CA MET A 163 0.77 -3.40 -14.62
C MET A 163 1.99 -2.48 -14.81
N GLY A 164 3.20 -2.98 -14.56
CA GLY A 164 4.41 -2.19 -14.35
C GLY A 164 4.51 -1.77 -12.87
N LYS A 165 5.65 -2.07 -12.25
CA LYS A 165 5.84 -1.92 -10.80
C LYS A 165 5.57 -0.49 -10.30
N ALA A 166 6.01 0.55 -11.05
CA ALA A 166 5.78 1.95 -10.69
C ALA A 166 4.30 2.33 -10.64
N ASN A 167 3.49 1.91 -11.63
CA ASN A 167 2.05 2.16 -11.65
C ASN A 167 1.33 1.35 -10.56
N TRP A 168 1.76 0.11 -10.38
CA TRP A 168 1.17 -0.79 -9.40
C TRP A 168 1.33 -0.28 -7.97
N VAL A 169 2.51 0.24 -7.60
CA VAL A 169 2.72 0.75 -6.24
C VAL A 169 1.86 1.98 -5.94
N GLU A 170 1.62 2.82 -6.94
CA GLU A 170 0.72 3.97 -6.81
C GLU A 170 -0.74 3.53 -6.64
N ASP A 171 -1.18 2.51 -7.39
CA ASP A 171 -2.51 1.89 -7.26
C ASP A 171 -2.70 1.30 -5.85
N VAL A 172 -1.74 0.52 -5.35
CA VAL A 172 -1.78 -0.03 -4.00
C VAL A 172 -1.83 1.05 -2.94
N ALA A 173 -0.99 2.09 -3.05
CA ALA A 173 -1.00 3.20 -2.10
C ALA A 173 -2.35 3.92 -2.08
N GLY A 174 -2.93 4.17 -3.24
CA GLY A 174 -4.24 4.79 -3.37
C GLY A 174 -5.35 3.94 -2.75
N LYS A 175 -5.40 2.65 -3.07
CA LYS A 175 -6.38 1.71 -2.51
C LYS A 175 -6.26 1.60 -1.00
N THR A 176 -5.02 1.55 -0.48
CA THR A 176 -4.78 1.50 0.97
C THR A 176 -5.28 2.76 1.66
N ALA A 177 -4.93 3.94 1.15
CA ALA A 177 -5.37 5.21 1.72
C ALA A 177 -6.90 5.32 1.73
N GLN A 178 -7.56 4.88 0.65
CA GLN A 178 -9.01 4.85 0.56
C GLN A 178 -9.63 3.85 1.53
N ALA A 179 -9.08 2.63 1.63
CA ALA A 179 -9.57 1.63 2.59
C ALA A 179 -9.46 2.14 4.03
N VAL A 180 -8.35 2.80 4.39
CA VAL A 180 -8.18 3.44 5.70
C VAL A 180 -9.27 4.46 5.97
N GLN A 181 -9.60 5.29 4.98
CA GLN A 181 -10.64 6.31 5.12
C GLN A 181 -12.05 5.71 5.20
N MET A 182 -12.38 4.76 4.31
CA MET A 182 -13.72 4.18 4.19
C MET A 182 -14.07 3.30 5.40
N PHE A 183 -13.15 2.47 5.85
CA PHE A 183 -13.38 1.50 6.91
C PHE A 183 -12.93 1.98 8.30
N LYS A 184 -12.45 3.23 8.40
CA LYS A 184 -11.96 3.83 9.65
C LYS A 184 -10.89 2.98 10.34
N THR A 185 -10.05 2.33 9.54
CA THR A 185 -8.88 1.59 10.00
C THR A 185 -7.62 2.49 10.00
N THR A 186 -6.44 1.92 10.06
CA THR A 186 -5.15 2.62 10.06
C THR A 186 -4.18 1.99 9.06
N GLY A 187 -3.11 2.69 8.70
CA GLY A 187 -2.03 2.10 7.91
C GLY A 187 -1.43 0.85 8.57
N GLN A 188 -1.22 0.90 9.90
CA GLN A 188 -0.79 -0.27 10.68
C GLN A 188 -1.82 -1.40 10.62
N GLY A 189 -3.10 -1.10 10.78
CA GLY A 189 -4.18 -2.09 10.70
C GLY A 189 -4.22 -2.81 9.36
N MET A 190 -4.06 -2.07 8.24
CA MET A 190 -3.97 -2.68 6.91
C MET A 190 -2.71 -3.53 6.75
N THR A 191 -1.57 -3.06 7.28
CA THR A 191 -0.32 -3.83 7.29
C THR A 191 -0.49 -5.17 8.01
N ASP A 192 -1.06 -5.16 9.19
CA ASP A 192 -1.26 -6.36 10.00
C ASP A 192 -2.28 -7.31 9.35
N ALA A 193 -3.32 -6.77 8.71
CA ALA A 193 -4.32 -7.56 8.00
C ALA A 193 -3.71 -8.32 6.81
N PHE A 194 -2.95 -7.64 5.96
CA PHE A 194 -2.28 -8.29 4.82
C PHE A 194 -1.16 -9.24 5.26
N LYS A 195 -0.44 -8.95 6.34
CA LYS A 195 0.49 -9.92 6.95
C LYS A 195 -0.24 -11.16 7.45
N GLY A 196 -1.40 -11.00 8.08
CA GLY A 196 -2.21 -12.10 8.62
C GLY A 196 -2.76 -13.01 7.53
N ILE A 197 -3.29 -12.47 6.45
CA ILE A 197 -3.81 -13.25 5.31
C ILE A 197 -2.69 -13.82 4.44
N GLY A 198 -1.58 -13.08 4.26
CA GLY A 198 -0.50 -13.44 3.35
C GLY A 198 -1.00 -13.67 1.92
N ALA A 199 -0.38 -14.60 1.20
CA ALA A 199 -0.76 -14.94 -0.17
C ALA A 199 -2.00 -15.87 -0.28
N ASN A 200 -2.64 -16.25 0.83
CA ASN A 200 -3.72 -17.26 0.81
C ASN A 200 -4.91 -16.82 -0.05
N ALA A 201 -5.34 -15.56 0.07
CA ALA A 201 -6.46 -15.06 -0.70
C ALA A 201 -6.12 -14.95 -2.19
N THR A 202 -4.92 -14.49 -2.54
CA THR A 202 -4.43 -14.43 -3.92
C THR A 202 -4.32 -15.81 -4.53
N ALA A 203 -3.82 -16.79 -3.78
CA ALA A 203 -3.76 -18.19 -4.21
C ALA A 203 -5.15 -18.82 -4.40
N ALA A 204 -6.16 -18.35 -3.65
CA ALA A 204 -7.56 -18.73 -3.82
C ALA A 204 -8.27 -17.99 -4.98
N GLY A 205 -7.56 -17.13 -5.72
CA GLY A 205 -8.12 -16.38 -6.84
C GLY A 205 -8.87 -15.11 -6.45
N ILE A 206 -8.83 -14.69 -5.19
CA ILE A 206 -9.48 -13.47 -4.71
C ILE A 206 -8.71 -12.25 -5.19
N SER A 207 -9.41 -11.33 -5.84
CA SER A 207 -8.80 -10.11 -6.36
C SER A 207 -8.28 -9.20 -5.24
N MET A 208 -7.30 -8.35 -5.56
CA MET A 208 -6.78 -7.37 -4.60
C MET A 208 -7.89 -6.46 -4.06
N ASP A 209 -8.78 -5.99 -4.92
CA ASP A 209 -9.89 -5.11 -4.54
C ASP A 209 -10.84 -5.77 -3.55
N GLU A 210 -11.15 -7.04 -3.78
CA GLU A 210 -11.99 -7.82 -2.88
C GLU A 210 -11.28 -8.08 -1.54
N GLN A 211 -9.97 -8.33 -1.54
CA GLN A 211 -9.19 -8.45 -0.31
C GLN A 211 -9.22 -7.16 0.51
N PHE A 212 -9.05 -6.00 -0.13
CA PHE A 212 -9.18 -4.70 0.52
C PHE A 212 -10.58 -4.51 1.13
N ALA A 213 -11.62 -4.85 0.39
CA ALA A 213 -13.00 -4.70 0.86
C ALA A 213 -13.30 -5.60 2.07
N VAL A 214 -12.93 -6.88 1.99
CA VAL A 214 -13.17 -7.84 3.09
C VAL A 214 -12.36 -7.49 4.32
N LEU A 215 -11.04 -7.27 4.16
CA LEU A 215 -10.16 -6.94 5.29
C LEU A 215 -10.52 -5.59 5.92
N GLY A 216 -10.87 -4.61 5.11
CA GLY A 216 -11.33 -3.31 5.60
C GLY A 216 -12.63 -3.42 6.40
N HIS A 217 -13.60 -4.17 5.89
CA HIS A 217 -14.87 -4.36 6.57
C HIS A 217 -14.72 -5.12 7.91
N LEU A 218 -13.91 -6.16 7.96
CA LEU A 218 -13.62 -6.89 9.19
C LEU A 218 -12.97 -5.99 10.25
N GLN A 219 -12.11 -5.07 9.84
CA GLN A 219 -11.45 -4.13 10.75
C GLN A 219 -12.40 -3.07 11.37
N ALA A 220 -13.63 -2.98 10.92
CA ALA A 220 -14.65 -2.18 11.62
C ALA A 220 -14.96 -2.70 13.03
N THR A 221 -14.70 -3.98 13.29
CA THR A 221 -15.05 -4.66 14.55
C THR A 221 -13.89 -5.39 15.23
N MET A 222 -12.74 -5.53 14.55
CA MET A 222 -11.57 -6.25 15.09
C MET A 222 -10.26 -5.65 14.60
N GLY A 223 -9.14 -6.00 15.26
CA GLY A 223 -7.81 -5.57 14.82
C GLY A 223 -7.37 -6.18 13.49
N GLY A 224 -6.46 -5.50 12.77
CA GLY A 224 -6.00 -5.94 11.44
C GLY A 224 -5.46 -7.36 11.40
N GLY A 225 -4.58 -7.73 12.33
CA GLY A 225 -4.02 -9.09 12.40
C GLY A 225 -5.08 -10.17 12.64
N GLU A 226 -6.08 -9.88 13.46
CA GLU A 226 -7.23 -10.77 13.67
C GLU A 226 -8.07 -10.89 12.41
N ALA A 227 -8.37 -9.77 11.74
CA ALA A 227 -9.10 -9.74 10.48
C ALA A 227 -8.42 -10.61 9.41
N GLY A 228 -7.10 -10.47 9.24
CA GLY A 228 -6.33 -11.28 8.32
C GLY A 228 -6.37 -12.77 8.66
N THR A 229 -6.22 -13.12 9.94
CA THR A 229 -6.25 -14.50 10.42
C THR A 229 -7.64 -15.13 10.23
N LYS A 230 -8.71 -14.41 10.56
CA LYS A 230 -10.10 -14.91 10.38
C LYS A 230 -10.43 -15.07 8.90
N PHE A 231 -9.99 -14.15 8.04
CA PHE A 231 -10.20 -14.30 6.61
C PHE A 231 -9.44 -15.50 6.05
N LYS A 232 -8.19 -15.71 6.48
CA LYS A 232 -7.40 -16.91 6.14
C LYS A 232 -8.14 -18.20 6.57
N SER A 233 -8.67 -18.25 7.79
CA SER A 233 -9.42 -19.41 8.30
C SER A 233 -10.70 -19.65 7.50
N PHE A 234 -11.42 -18.60 7.15
CA PHE A 234 -12.58 -18.69 6.27
C PHE A 234 -12.22 -19.36 4.93
N LEU A 235 -11.18 -18.86 4.27
CA LEU A 235 -10.73 -19.42 2.98
C LEU A 235 -10.35 -20.90 3.09
N ALA A 236 -9.64 -21.27 4.15
CA ALA A 236 -9.27 -22.66 4.40
C ALA A 236 -10.48 -23.57 4.64
N GLY A 237 -11.55 -23.02 5.23
CA GLY A 237 -12.78 -23.73 5.55
C GLY A 237 -13.76 -23.90 4.38
N VAL A 238 -13.67 -23.09 3.31
CA VAL A 238 -14.65 -23.05 2.21
C VAL A 238 -14.92 -24.42 1.60
N GLY A 239 -13.87 -25.21 1.33
CA GLY A 239 -14.01 -26.53 0.74
C GLY A 239 -14.76 -27.54 1.62
N SER A 240 -14.50 -27.51 2.93
CA SER A 240 -15.20 -28.33 3.92
C SER A 240 -16.64 -27.87 4.08
N ALA A 241 -16.86 -26.56 4.18
CA ALA A 241 -18.18 -25.97 4.31
C ALA A 241 -19.07 -26.26 3.09
N GLN A 242 -18.53 -26.19 1.88
CA GLN A 242 -19.25 -26.57 0.66
C GLN A 242 -19.84 -28.00 0.78
N LYS A 243 -19.01 -28.96 1.24
CA LYS A 243 -19.44 -30.34 1.40
C LYS A 243 -20.44 -30.52 2.54
N ALA A 244 -20.15 -29.94 3.70
CA ALA A 244 -21.00 -30.08 4.89
C ALA A 244 -22.38 -29.45 4.72
N LEU A 245 -22.43 -28.29 4.04
CA LEU A 245 -23.67 -27.54 3.85
C LEU A 245 -24.42 -27.93 2.57
N GLY A 246 -23.83 -28.71 1.65
CA GLY A 246 -24.44 -29.01 0.35
C GLY A 246 -24.61 -27.74 -0.53
N LEU A 247 -23.84 -26.69 -0.27
CA LEU A 247 -23.87 -25.44 -1.03
C LEU A 247 -22.69 -25.43 -2.02
N LYS A 248 -22.87 -24.80 -3.17
CA LYS A 248 -21.83 -24.71 -4.19
C LYS A 248 -21.06 -23.38 -4.05
N PHE A 249 -19.81 -23.43 -3.59
CA PHE A 249 -18.91 -22.30 -3.41
C PHE A 249 -17.82 -22.19 -4.48
N THR A 250 -17.93 -23.02 -5.51
CA THR A 250 -17.01 -23.04 -6.66
C THR A 250 -17.76 -22.82 -7.96
N ASP A 251 -17.05 -22.27 -8.96
CA ASP A 251 -17.52 -22.19 -10.34
C ASP A 251 -17.46 -23.56 -11.06
N SER A 252 -17.74 -23.57 -12.38
CA SER A 252 -17.67 -24.79 -13.19
C SER A 252 -16.25 -25.32 -13.41
N ALA A 253 -15.25 -24.47 -13.25
CA ALA A 253 -13.83 -24.81 -13.35
C ALA A 253 -13.21 -25.27 -12.01
N GLY A 254 -13.99 -25.20 -10.92
CA GLY A 254 -13.52 -25.55 -9.57
C GLY A 254 -12.86 -24.41 -8.81
N ASN A 255 -12.81 -23.19 -9.37
CA ASN A 255 -12.30 -22.02 -8.67
C ASN A 255 -13.29 -21.53 -7.63
N MET A 256 -12.79 -20.97 -6.53
CA MET A 256 -13.65 -20.39 -5.50
C MET A 256 -14.44 -19.21 -6.05
N LEU A 257 -15.72 -19.13 -5.72
CA LEU A 257 -16.55 -17.98 -6.03
C LEU A 257 -16.05 -16.75 -5.25
N PRO A 258 -16.35 -15.53 -5.73
CA PRO A 258 -16.15 -14.31 -4.94
C PRO A 258 -16.74 -14.46 -3.53
N VAL A 259 -16.08 -13.88 -2.54
CA VAL A 259 -16.50 -13.98 -1.13
C VAL A 259 -17.93 -13.50 -0.93
N LEU A 260 -18.33 -12.43 -1.61
CA LEU A 260 -19.69 -11.90 -1.55
C LEU A 260 -20.71 -12.91 -2.06
N ASP A 261 -20.43 -13.62 -3.15
CA ASP A 261 -21.33 -14.64 -3.70
C ASP A 261 -21.50 -15.83 -2.73
N ILE A 262 -20.42 -16.19 -2.02
CA ILE A 262 -20.47 -17.20 -0.97
C ILE A 262 -21.34 -16.72 0.20
N LEU A 263 -21.16 -15.48 0.65
CA LEU A 263 -21.94 -14.88 1.71
C LEU A 263 -23.42 -14.76 1.33
N ASP A 264 -23.75 -14.41 0.09
CA ASP A 264 -25.13 -14.36 -0.40
C ASP A 264 -25.79 -15.74 -0.37
N LYS A 265 -25.06 -16.81 -0.73
CA LYS A 265 -25.56 -18.19 -0.63
C LYS A 265 -25.80 -18.61 0.82
N LEU A 266 -24.90 -18.23 1.73
CA LEU A 266 -25.09 -18.48 3.17
C LEU A 266 -26.29 -17.69 3.71
N LYS A 267 -26.42 -16.43 3.33
CA LYS A 267 -27.55 -15.59 3.69
C LYS A 267 -28.87 -16.12 3.15
N ALA A 268 -28.91 -16.61 1.91
CA ALA A 268 -30.12 -17.23 1.34
C ALA A 268 -30.56 -18.48 2.11
N ARG A 269 -29.60 -19.23 2.69
CA ARG A 269 -29.91 -20.43 3.50
C ARG A 269 -30.33 -20.12 4.94
N TYR A 270 -29.62 -19.18 5.59
CA TYR A 270 -29.76 -18.93 7.02
C TYR A 270 -30.56 -17.66 7.38
N GLY A 271 -30.87 -16.83 6.38
CA GLY A 271 -31.52 -15.54 6.57
C GLY A 271 -30.52 -14.44 7.02
N ASP A 272 -31.09 -13.28 7.36
CA ASP A 272 -30.29 -12.11 7.83
C ASP A 272 -29.83 -12.27 9.29
N THR A 273 -30.47 -13.15 10.06
CA THR A 273 -30.16 -13.40 11.46
C THR A 273 -29.90 -14.88 11.68
N LEU A 274 -28.69 -15.19 12.17
CA LEU A 274 -28.35 -16.58 12.50
C LEU A 274 -29.08 -17.05 13.76
N THR A 275 -29.71 -18.20 13.66
CA THR A 275 -30.18 -18.94 14.83
C THR A 275 -29.00 -19.62 15.52
N VAL A 276 -29.17 -20.05 16.78
CA VAL A 276 -28.15 -20.82 17.51
C VAL A 276 -27.74 -22.06 16.73
N ALA A 277 -28.73 -22.82 16.22
CA ALA A 277 -28.49 -24.02 15.41
C ALA A 277 -27.72 -23.68 14.11
N GLY A 278 -28.11 -22.62 13.40
CA GLY A 278 -27.42 -22.18 12.20
C GLY A 278 -25.99 -21.74 12.47
N SER A 279 -25.75 -21.07 13.61
CA SER A 279 -24.38 -20.69 14.03
C SER A 279 -23.52 -21.92 14.30
N ASP A 280 -24.10 -22.95 14.98
CA ASP A 280 -23.36 -24.19 15.27
C ASP A 280 -23.09 -25.01 14.01
N GLU A 281 -24.04 -25.03 13.07
CA GLU A 281 -23.84 -25.67 11.76
C GLU A 281 -22.72 -25.02 10.98
N LEU A 282 -22.69 -23.68 10.93
CA LEU A 282 -21.61 -22.91 10.25
C LEU A 282 -20.25 -23.14 10.91
N LYS A 283 -20.15 -23.09 12.25
CA LYS A 283 -18.90 -23.37 12.96
C LYS A 283 -18.37 -24.76 12.61
N LYS A 284 -19.20 -25.79 12.65
CA LYS A 284 -18.81 -27.15 12.27
C LYS A 284 -18.40 -27.25 10.79
N ALA A 285 -19.11 -26.56 9.91
CA ALA A 285 -18.87 -26.59 8.48
C ALA A 285 -17.53 -25.94 8.10
N PHE A 286 -17.21 -24.79 8.69
CA PHE A 286 -15.96 -24.07 8.43
C PHE A 286 -14.78 -24.52 9.31
N GLY A 287 -15.00 -25.40 10.29
CA GLY A 287 -13.92 -25.98 11.11
C GLY A 287 -13.37 -25.02 12.18
N SER A 288 -14.19 -24.11 12.69
CA SER A 288 -13.82 -23.14 13.74
C SER A 288 -14.51 -23.44 15.08
#